data_17f30d9ad7cc78f20c3abc34fb120359
#
_entry.id   17f30d9ad7cc78f20c3abc34fb120359
#
_cell.length_a   1.000
_cell.length_b   1.000
_cell.length_c   1.000
_cell.angle_alpha   90.00
_cell.angle_beta   90.00
_cell.angle_gamma   90.00
#
_symmetry.space_group_name_H-M   'P 1'
#
loop_
_entity.id
_entity.type
_entity.pdbx_description
1 polymer ?
#
loop_
_entity_poly.entity_id
_entity_poly.type
_entity_poly.pdbx_seq_one_letter_code
_entity_poly.pdbx_strand_id
1 'polypeptide(L)'
;MENNPIKVMYGEHEIIVKAEKIIENLENTWENNPEEYADKVKKLVEFFREYADGYHHRKEEEVLFPAIKDHPDFVLQEIIDEFMEHHEGFREFACEIIEFNNEGDYAKAHKVLKQYINDLLDHIAAENEELFVLADNLFSDNEKETIYFKFMDIDMAAMLV
;
A
#
# COMPACT_ATOMS: atom_id res chain seq x y z
N MET A 1 -21.68 7.70 9.30
CA MET A 1 -21.57 8.20 7.93
C MET A 1 -21.38 7.02 6.97
N GLU A 2 -22.23 6.95 5.95
CA GLU A 2 -22.26 5.79 5.04
C GLU A 2 -21.10 5.83 4.02
N ASN A 3 -20.81 6.99 3.44
CA ASN A 3 -19.77 7.19 2.44
C ASN A 3 -18.49 7.74 3.12
N ASN A 4 -17.80 6.90 3.86
CA ASN A 4 -16.63 7.30 4.64
C ASN A 4 -15.33 6.83 3.96
N PRO A 5 -14.53 7.74 3.38
CA PRO A 5 -13.28 7.37 2.72
C PRO A 5 -12.23 6.81 3.67
N ILE A 6 -12.26 7.19 4.94
CA ILE A 6 -11.31 6.67 5.94
C ILE A 6 -11.56 5.19 6.20
N LYS A 7 -12.83 4.78 6.27
CA LYS A 7 -13.18 3.35 6.37
C LYS A 7 -12.72 2.56 5.15
N VAL A 8 -12.79 3.15 3.97
CA VAL A 8 -12.27 2.53 2.74
C VAL A 8 -10.77 2.25 2.88
N MET A 9 -10.01 3.22 3.37
CA MET A 9 -8.56 3.06 3.56
C MET A 9 -8.23 1.97 4.58
N TYR A 10 -8.91 1.93 5.72
CA TYR A 10 -8.74 0.86 6.70
C TYR A 10 -9.06 -0.52 6.11
N GLY A 11 -10.12 -0.62 5.33
CA GLY A 11 -10.51 -1.88 4.68
C GLY A 11 -9.46 -2.37 3.68
N GLU A 12 -8.85 -1.46 2.93
CA GLU A 12 -7.78 -1.80 1.99
C GLU A 12 -6.52 -2.26 2.73
N HIS A 13 -6.19 -1.62 3.85
CA HIS A 13 -5.09 -2.05 4.71
C HIS A 13 -5.29 -3.48 5.24
N GLU A 14 -6.52 -3.84 5.64
CA GLU A 14 -6.83 -5.20 6.09
C GLU A 14 -6.56 -6.26 5.03
N ILE A 15 -6.75 -5.92 3.76
CA ILE A 15 -6.44 -6.81 2.64
C ILE A 15 -4.92 -6.91 2.44
N ILE A 16 -4.24 -5.78 2.46
CA ILE A 16 -2.78 -5.71 2.21
C ILE A 16 -2.00 -6.48 3.26
N VAL A 17 -2.37 -6.38 4.53
CA VAL A 17 -1.64 -7.07 5.62
C VAL A 17 -1.69 -8.60 5.52
N LYS A 18 -2.62 -9.16 4.76
CA LYS A 18 -2.69 -10.61 4.51
C LYS A 18 -1.47 -11.14 3.78
N ALA A 19 -0.73 -10.28 3.08
CA ALA A 19 0.49 -10.66 2.39
C ALA A 19 1.58 -11.15 3.34
N GLU A 20 1.61 -10.70 4.59
CA GLU A 20 2.58 -11.14 5.59
C GLU A 20 2.59 -12.66 5.74
N LYS A 21 1.42 -13.25 5.91
CA LYS A 21 1.29 -14.70 6.08
C LYS A 21 1.72 -15.47 4.85
N ILE A 22 1.44 -14.94 3.68
CA ILE A 22 1.86 -15.54 2.41
C ILE A 22 3.39 -15.57 2.32
N ILE A 23 4.04 -14.47 2.68
CA ILE A 23 5.51 -14.35 2.68
C ILE A 23 6.13 -15.32 3.68
N GLU A 24 5.59 -15.42 4.90
CA GLU A 24 6.04 -16.38 5.91
C GLU A 24 5.99 -17.81 5.39
N ASN A 25 4.89 -18.17 4.73
CA ASN A 25 4.69 -19.52 4.19
C ASN A 25 5.62 -19.84 3.01
N LEU A 26 6.18 -18.84 2.35
CA LEU A 26 7.11 -19.02 1.24
C LEU A 26 8.56 -19.24 1.69
N GLU A 27 8.90 -18.97 2.94
CA GLU A 27 10.28 -19.07 3.43
C GLU A 27 10.84 -20.47 3.20
N ASN A 28 12.01 -20.53 2.55
CA ASN A 28 12.73 -21.76 2.22
C ASN A 28 12.04 -22.72 1.26
N THR A 29 10.84 -22.39 0.75
CA THR A 29 10.14 -23.28 -0.18
C THR A 29 10.87 -23.42 -1.53
N TRP A 30 11.72 -22.45 -1.88
CA TRP A 30 12.53 -22.50 -3.10
C TRP A 30 13.55 -23.65 -3.09
N GLU A 31 13.91 -24.17 -1.93
CA GLU A 31 14.83 -25.30 -1.81
C GLU A 31 14.23 -26.58 -2.39
N ASN A 32 12.93 -26.74 -2.30
CA ASN A 32 12.19 -27.92 -2.78
C ASN A 32 11.55 -27.70 -4.15
N ASN A 33 11.00 -26.50 -4.39
CA ASN A 33 10.32 -26.17 -5.63
C ASN A 33 10.58 -24.71 -6.02
N PRO A 34 11.73 -24.42 -6.66
CA PRO A 34 12.08 -23.05 -7.03
C PRO A 34 11.13 -22.43 -8.05
N GLU A 35 10.58 -23.21 -8.97
CA GLU A 35 9.65 -22.70 -10.00
C GLU A 35 8.33 -22.22 -9.36
N GLU A 36 7.80 -22.98 -8.43
CA GLU A 36 6.59 -22.60 -7.70
C GLU A 36 6.83 -21.34 -6.86
N TYR A 37 7.97 -21.26 -6.17
CA TYR A 37 8.36 -20.07 -5.43
C TYR A 37 8.39 -18.85 -6.35
N ALA A 38 9.09 -18.96 -7.47
CA ALA A 38 9.23 -17.87 -8.43
C ALA A 38 7.87 -17.37 -8.93
N ASP A 39 6.95 -18.28 -9.25
CA ASP A 39 5.60 -17.92 -9.69
C ASP A 39 4.80 -17.21 -8.60
N LYS A 40 4.89 -17.70 -7.37
CA LYS A 40 4.17 -17.08 -6.23
C LYS A 40 4.71 -15.70 -5.89
N VAL A 41 6.02 -15.52 -5.94
CA VAL A 41 6.64 -14.20 -5.74
C VAL A 41 6.21 -13.22 -6.83
N LYS A 42 6.19 -13.67 -8.08
CA LYS A 42 5.73 -12.85 -9.20
C LYS A 42 4.29 -12.37 -9.00
N LYS A 43 3.39 -13.25 -8.60
CA LYS A 43 1.99 -12.90 -8.31
C LYS A 43 1.88 -11.94 -7.13
N LEU A 44 2.70 -12.14 -6.10
CA LEU A 44 2.72 -11.27 -4.93
C LEU A 44 3.19 -9.87 -5.29
N VAL A 45 4.22 -9.73 -6.11
CA VAL A 45 4.70 -8.43 -6.57
C VAL A 45 3.68 -7.76 -7.49
N GLU A 46 2.97 -8.51 -8.33
CA GLU A 46 1.85 -7.99 -9.12
C GLU A 46 0.77 -7.40 -8.20
N PHE A 47 0.43 -8.09 -7.12
CA PHE A 47 -0.51 -7.58 -6.10
C PHE A 47 0.00 -6.28 -5.47
N PHE A 48 1.27 -6.22 -5.09
CA PHE A 48 1.84 -5.00 -4.51
C PHE A 48 1.82 -3.83 -5.49
N ARG A 49 2.14 -4.08 -6.77
CA ARG A 49 2.15 -3.03 -7.81
C ARG A 49 0.77 -2.58 -8.21
N GLU A 50 -0.17 -3.50 -8.36
CA GLU A 50 -1.50 -3.19 -8.88
C GLU A 50 -2.48 -2.78 -7.78
N TYR A 51 -2.54 -3.53 -6.68
CA TYR A 51 -3.49 -3.25 -5.61
C TYR A 51 -2.92 -2.29 -4.57
N ALA A 52 -1.77 -2.60 -3.98
CA ALA A 52 -1.20 -1.77 -2.93
C ALA A 52 -0.73 -0.42 -3.47
N ASP A 53 -0.10 -0.39 -4.63
CA ASP A 53 0.45 0.85 -5.20
C ASP A 53 -0.48 1.48 -6.25
N GLY A 54 -0.80 0.79 -7.31
CA GLY A 54 -1.62 1.32 -8.41
C GLY A 54 -3.06 1.62 -8.07
N TYR A 55 -3.55 1.14 -6.95
CA TYR A 55 -4.93 1.31 -6.47
C TYR A 55 -4.98 2.03 -5.12
N HIS A 56 -4.44 1.42 -4.07
CA HIS A 56 -4.48 1.98 -2.71
C HIS A 56 -3.63 3.24 -2.56
N HIS A 57 -2.34 3.18 -2.87
CA HIS A 57 -1.45 4.35 -2.79
C HIS A 57 -1.88 5.46 -3.74
N ARG A 58 -2.45 5.09 -4.88
CA ARG A 58 -2.99 6.08 -5.83
C ARG A 58 -4.10 6.92 -5.20
N LYS A 59 -4.99 6.29 -4.43
CA LYS A 59 -6.04 7.01 -3.70
C LYS A 59 -5.44 7.98 -2.69
N GLU A 60 -4.37 7.57 -2.01
CA GLU A 60 -3.66 8.44 -1.07
C GLU A 60 -2.96 9.59 -1.78
N GLU A 61 -2.17 9.30 -2.80
CA GLU A 61 -1.32 10.30 -3.46
C GLU A 61 -2.12 11.29 -4.32
N GLU A 62 -3.15 10.83 -5.00
CA GLU A 62 -3.95 11.69 -5.90
C GLU A 62 -5.14 12.36 -5.21
N VAL A 63 -5.66 11.81 -4.13
CA VAL A 63 -6.89 12.31 -3.50
C VAL A 63 -6.70 12.68 -2.02
N LEU A 64 -6.35 11.71 -1.18
CA LEU A 64 -6.35 11.91 0.27
C LEU A 64 -5.26 12.86 0.75
N PHE A 65 -4.02 12.61 0.35
CA PHE A 65 -2.89 13.45 0.78
C PHE A 65 -3.02 14.91 0.30
N PRO A 66 -3.39 15.16 -0.97
CA PRO A 66 -3.65 16.55 -1.40
C PRO A 66 -4.77 17.20 -0.61
N ALA A 67 -5.86 16.50 -0.33
CA ALA A 67 -6.98 17.03 0.44
C ALA A 67 -6.55 17.41 1.86
N ILE A 68 -5.72 16.59 2.49
CA ILE A 68 -5.17 16.88 3.83
C ILE A 68 -4.25 18.10 3.77
N LYS A 69 -3.29 18.10 2.83
CA LYS A 69 -2.30 19.20 2.69
C LYS A 69 -2.97 20.56 2.42
N ASP A 70 -4.02 20.57 1.63
CA ASP A 70 -4.72 21.79 1.22
C ASP A 70 -5.74 22.26 2.27
N HIS A 71 -6.04 21.46 3.26
CA HIS A 71 -7.01 21.82 4.30
C HIS A 71 -6.44 22.95 5.19
N PRO A 72 -7.23 24.05 5.41
CA PRO A 72 -6.71 25.21 6.15
C PRO A 72 -6.34 24.92 7.61
N ASP A 73 -6.93 23.89 8.21
CA ASP A 73 -6.66 23.52 9.61
C ASP A 73 -5.51 22.53 9.77
N PHE A 74 -4.89 22.07 8.66
CA PHE A 74 -3.78 21.13 8.70
C PHE A 74 -2.43 21.85 8.76
N VAL A 75 -1.58 21.44 9.70
CA VAL A 75 -0.28 22.10 9.95
C VAL A 75 0.94 21.16 9.88
N LEU A 76 0.73 19.84 9.78
CA LEU A 76 1.81 18.85 9.83
C LEU A 76 2.22 18.37 8.44
N GLN A 77 2.61 19.29 7.56
CA GLN A 77 2.95 18.99 6.16
C GLN A 77 4.02 17.91 6.00
N GLU A 78 4.99 17.87 6.90
CA GLU A 78 6.12 16.94 6.84
C GLU A 78 5.71 15.47 6.94
N ILE A 79 4.63 15.16 7.67
CA ILE A 79 4.17 13.78 7.82
C ILE A 79 3.69 13.19 6.49
N ILE A 80 3.05 14.01 5.67
CA ILE A 80 2.59 13.60 4.32
C ILE A 80 3.80 13.33 3.42
N ASP A 81 4.79 14.21 3.44
CA ASP A 81 6.01 14.05 2.63
C ASP A 81 6.76 12.77 3.02
N GLU A 82 6.82 12.44 4.31
CA GLU A 82 7.41 11.20 4.80
C GLU A 82 6.68 9.96 4.28
N PHE A 83 5.35 9.96 4.31
CA PHE A 83 4.57 8.84 3.76
C PHE A 83 4.75 8.70 2.25
N MET A 84 4.89 9.79 1.52
CA MET A 84 5.20 9.75 0.09
C MET A 84 6.57 9.13 -0.18
N GLU A 85 7.58 9.44 0.63
CA GLU A 85 8.91 8.83 0.53
C GLU A 85 8.86 7.32 0.81
N HIS A 86 8.05 6.89 1.77
CA HIS A 86 7.83 5.45 2.04
C HIS A 86 7.29 4.75 0.79
N HIS A 87 6.33 5.35 0.08
CA HIS A 87 5.79 4.77 -1.16
C HIS A 87 6.85 4.57 -2.22
N GLU A 88 7.75 5.54 -2.40
CA GLU A 88 8.88 5.42 -3.34
C GLU A 88 9.81 4.27 -2.94
N GLY A 89 10.10 4.12 -1.66
CA GLY A 89 10.91 3.02 -1.13
C GLY A 89 10.28 1.65 -1.42
N PHE A 90 8.98 1.53 -1.30
CA PHE A 90 8.26 0.28 -1.62
C PHE A 90 8.36 -0.06 -3.11
N ARG A 91 8.28 0.93 -3.98
CA ARG A 91 8.44 0.74 -5.44
C ARG A 91 9.83 0.22 -5.78
N GLU A 92 10.86 0.74 -5.12
CA GLU A 92 12.25 0.28 -5.27
C GLU A 92 12.42 -1.16 -4.81
N PHE A 93 11.88 -1.53 -3.66
CA PHE A 93 11.90 -2.92 -3.17
C PHE A 93 11.22 -3.88 -4.13
N ALA A 94 10.08 -3.49 -4.70
CA ALA A 94 9.37 -4.33 -5.67
C ALA A 94 10.25 -4.63 -6.90
N CYS A 95 10.98 -3.63 -7.39
CA CYS A 95 11.93 -3.81 -8.49
C CYS A 95 13.05 -4.78 -8.13
N GLU A 96 13.66 -4.62 -6.95
CA GLU A 96 14.74 -5.49 -6.47
C GLU A 96 14.27 -6.94 -6.32
N ILE A 97 13.09 -7.15 -5.75
CA ILE A 97 12.52 -8.49 -5.58
C ILE A 97 12.41 -9.20 -6.92
N ILE A 98 11.87 -8.52 -7.92
CA ILE A 98 11.70 -9.09 -9.26
C ILE A 98 13.05 -9.38 -9.92
N GLU A 99 14.03 -8.51 -9.80
CA GLU A 99 15.37 -8.74 -10.33
C GLU A 99 16.00 -9.99 -9.74
N PHE A 100 16.04 -10.13 -8.42
CA PHE A 100 16.59 -11.32 -7.77
C PHE A 100 15.80 -12.58 -8.12
N ASN A 101 14.49 -12.48 -8.16
CA ASN A 101 13.63 -13.61 -8.52
C ASN A 101 13.90 -14.10 -9.95
N ASN A 102 14.06 -13.18 -10.89
CA ASN A 102 14.36 -13.51 -12.30
C ASN A 102 15.76 -14.10 -12.48
N GLU A 103 16.72 -13.72 -11.62
CA GLU A 103 18.08 -14.25 -11.62
C GLU A 103 18.18 -15.62 -10.94
N GLY A 104 17.11 -16.09 -10.31
CA GLY A 104 17.13 -17.33 -9.54
C GLY A 104 17.78 -17.20 -8.16
N ASP A 105 18.04 -15.97 -7.71
CA ASP A 105 18.57 -15.69 -6.38
C ASP A 105 17.44 -15.54 -5.37
N TYR A 106 16.79 -16.64 -5.08
CA TYR A 106 15.56 -16.65 -4.27
C TYR A 106 15.82 -16.28 -2.81
N ALA A 107 16.97 -16.63 -2.27
CA ALA A 107 17.33 -16.25 -0.90
C ALA A 107 17.40 -14.72 -0.74
N LYS A 108 18.00 -14.02 -1.71
CA LYS A 108 18.05 -12.55 -1.72
C LYS A 108 16.68 -11.94 -1.99
N ALA A 109 15.94 -12.51 -2.95
CA ALA A 109 14.56 -12.07 -3.23
C ALA A 109 13.71 -12.13 -1.97
N HIS A 110 13.80 -13.22 -1.22
CA HIS A 110 13.02 -13.40 -0.01
C HIS A 110 13.45 -12.46 1.12
N LYS A 111 14.74 -12.19 1.23
CA LYS A 111 15.25 -11.22 2.21
C LYS A 111 14.68 -9.82 1.96
N VAL A 112 14.65 -9.36 0.71
CA VAL A 112 14.08 -8.07 0.34
C VAL A 112 12.57 -8.08 0.54
N LEU A 113 11.91 -9.19 0.22
CA LEU A 113 10.47 -9.37 0.40
C LEU A 113 10.07 -9.24 1.88
N LYS A 114 10.85 -9.82 2.79
CA LYS A 114 10.63 -9.69 4.24
C LYS A 114 10.84 -8.25 4.71
N GLN A 115 11.86 -7.57 4.20
CA GLN A 115 12.09 -6.16 4.50
C GLN A 115 10.93 -5.30 4.01
N TYR A 116 10.47 -5.55 2.79
CA TYR A 116 9.32 -4.88 2.20
C TYR A 116 8.09 -4.98 3.11
N ILE A 117 7.72 -6.20 3.49
CA ILE A 117 6.51 -6.39 4.30
C ILE A 117 6.64 -5.78 5.70
N ASN A 118 7.81 -5.89 6.33
CA ASN A 118 8.03 -5.29 7.64
C ASN A 118 7.87 -3.76 7.58
N ASP A 119 8.48 -3.12 6.59
CA ASP A 119 8.38 -1.67 6.42
C ASP A 119 6.96 -1.25 6.06
N LEU A 120 6.28 -2.05 5.24
CA LEU A 120 4.89 -1.78 4.85
C LEU A 120 3.95 -1.87 6.05
N LEU A 121 4.12 -2.87 6.91
CA LEU A 121 3.30 -3.02 8.11
C LEU A 121 3.51 -1.86 9.09
N ASP A 122 4.75 -1.40 9.26
CA ASP A 122 5.06 -0.23 10.09
C ASP A 122 4.42 1.04 9.50
N HIS A 123 4.49 1.20 8.19
CA HIS A 123 3.86 2.31 7.47
C HIS A 123 2.34 2.29 7.64
N ILE A 124 1.71 1.13 7.47
CA ILE A 124 0.27 0.93 7.65
C ILE A 124 -0.14 1.28 9.08
N ALA A 125 0.62 0.82 10.09
CA ALA A 125 0.34 1.14 11.49
C ALA A 125 0.40 2.64 11.75
N ALA A 126 1.40 3.32 11.21
CA ALA A 126 1.54 4.78 11.34
C ALA A 126 0.37 5.52 10.68
N GLU A 127 -0.05 5.09 9.49
CA GLU A 127 -1.22 5.67 8.83
C GLU A 127 -2.50 5.45 9.63
N ASN A 128 -2.73 4.21 10.08
CA ASN A 128 -3.94 3.87 10.83
C ASN A 128 -4.05 4.62 12.16
N GLU A 129 -2.95 4.73 12.89
CA GLU A 129 -2.95 5.29 14.24
C GLU A 129 -2.83 6.81 14.26
N GLU A 130 -2.16 7.41 13.28
CA GLU A 130 -1.88 8.84 13.26
C GLU A 130 -2.63 9.57 12.14
N LEU A 131 -2.36 9.24 10.88
CA LEU A 131 -2.86 10.01 9.74
C LEU A 131 -4.36 9.87 9.55
N PHE A 132 -4.89 8.65 9.60
CA PHE A 132 -6.32 8.41 9.37
C PHE A 132 -7.18 8.94 10.50
N VAL A 133 -6.69 8.87 11.73
CA VAL A 133 -7.38 9.48 12.89
C VAL A 133 -7.43 11.00 12.72
N LEU A 134 -6.31 11.60 12.33
CA LEU A 134 -6.24 13.04 12.05
C LEU A 134 -7.21 13.42 10.93
N ALA A 135 -7.19 12.70 9.82
CA ALA A 135 -8.06 12.96 8.67
C ALA A 135 -9.55 12.84 9.02
N ASP A 136 -9.90 11.83 9.82
CA ASP A 136 -11.27 11.63 10.26
C ASP A 136 -11.80 12.80 11.10
N ASN A 137 -10.94 13.42 11.88
CA ASN A 137 -11.28 14.60 12.68
C ASN A 137 -11.18 15.93 11.89
N LEU A 138 -10.31 15.96 10.87
CA LEU A 138 -10.07 17.17 10.07
C LEU A 138 -11.22 17.47 9.13
N PHE A 139 -11.72 16.45 8.43
CA PHE A 139 -12.73 16.62 7.38
C PHE A 139 -14.15 16.64 7.93
N SER A 140 -14.96 17.55 7.40
CA SER A 140 -16.40 17.54 7.59
C SER A 140 -17.04 16.37 6.84
N ASP A 141 -18.31 16.08 7.13
CA ASP A 141 -19.04 15.01 6.42
C ASP A 141 -19.13 15.29 4.91
N ASN A 142 -19.33 16.55 4.52
CA ASN A 142 -19.36 16.94 3.10
C ASN A 142 -18.01 16.77 2.43
N GLU A 143 -16.91 17.10 3.11
CA GLU A 143 -15.56 16.91 2.61
C GLU A 143 -15.24 15.42 2.46
N LYS A 144 -15.63 14.60 3.43
CA LYS A 144 -15.47 13.14 3.36
C LYS A 144 -16.24 12.56 2.18
N GLU A 145 -17.46 12.99 1.96
CA GLU A 145 -18.28 12.51 0.83
C GLU A 145 -17.63 12.85 -0.51
N THR A 146 -17.08 14.05 -0.65
CA THR A 146 -16.35 14.46 -1.86
C THR A 146 -15.14 13.58 -2.11
N ILE A 147 -14.35 13.29 -1.06
CA ILE A 147 -13.20 12.41 -1.14
C ILE A 147 -13.63 10.99 -1.52
N TYR A 148 -14.69 10.49 -0.91
CA TYR A 148 -15.23 9.16 -1.20
C TYR A 148 -15.59 9.01 -2.69
N PHE A 149 -16.25 9.96 -3.28
CA PHE A 149 -16.62 9.91 -4.71
C PHE A 149 -15.40 9.99 -5.62
N LYS A 150 -14.35 10.71 -5.24
CA LYS A 150 -13.09 10.71 -5.98
C LYS A 150 -12.40 9.34 -5.90
N PHE A 151 -12.47 8.65 -4.75
CA PHE A 151 -12.01 7.26 -4.63
C PHE A 151 -12.79 6.34 -5.57
N MET A 152 -14.09 6.51 -5.67
CA MET A 152 -14.94 5.73 -6.58
C MET A 152 -14.55 5.91 -8.04
N ASP A 153 -14.11 7.11 -8.44
CA ASP A 153 -13.60 7.36 -9.80
C ASP A 153 -12.35 6.51 -10.09
N ILE A 154 -11.47 6.37 -9.11
CA ILE A 154 -10.28 5.49 -9.22
C ILE A 154 -10.71 4.03 -9.33
N ASP A 155 -11.68 3.59 -8.52
CA ASP A 155 -12.22 2.23 -8.56
C ASP A 155 -12.79 1.89 -9.94
N MET A 156 -13.55 2.81 -10.51
CA MET A 156 -14.14 2.63 -11.84
C MET A 156 -13.06 2.57 -12.93
N ALA A 157 -12.04 3.42 -12.84
CA ALA A 157 -10.92 3.39 -13.79
C ALA A 157 -10.16 2.05 -13.73
N ALA A 158 -9.98 1.50 -12.53
CA ALA A 158 -9.33 0.19 -12.35
C ALA A 158 -10.15 -0.96 -12.96
N MET A 159 -11.48 -0.86 -12.92
CA MET A 159 -12.38 -1.88 -13.49
C MET A 159 -12.39 -1.89 -15.02
N LEU A 160 -12.00 -0.78 -15.65
CA LEU A 160 -11.96 -0.64 -17.11
C LEU A 160 -10.67 -1.18 -17.72
N VAL A 161 -9.69 -1.55 -16.92
CA VAL A 161 -8.39 -2.10 -17.33
C VAL A 161 -8.35 -3.62 -17.11
#